data_57a144af0c277e85456f94eadab0f87b
#
_entry.id   57a144af0c277e85456f94eadab0f87b
#
_cell.length_a   1.000
_cell.length_b   1.000
_cell.length_c   1.000
_cell.angle_alpha   90.00
_cell.angle_beta   90.00
_cell.angle_gamma   90.00
#
_symmetry.space_group_name_H-M   'P 1'
#
loop_
_entity.id
_entity.type
_entity.pdbx_description
1 polymer ?
#
loop_
_entity_poly.entity_id
_entity_poly.type
_entity_poly.pdbx_seq_one_letter_code
_entity_poly.pdbx_strand_id
1 'polypeptide(L)'
;MNVNKILVQQRLLLLREYILRMSELARSDEDVFCQNTTVSAAAESYLRRALEVVFDIGRHVLAKMGYTELAMEYKSIARGLAQQGIVSEE
;
A
#
# COMPACT_ATOMS: atom_id res chain seq x y z
N MET A 1 4.61 23.92 -5.17
CA MET A 1 3.74 22.80 -4.78
C MET A 1 3.73 22.64 -3.26
N ASN A 2 2.55 22.71 -2.66
CA ASN A 2 2.38 22.66 -1.20
C ASN A 2 2.12 21.24 -0.69
N VAL A 3 3.05 20.35 -0.93
CA VAL A 3 2.97 18.99 -0.42
C VAL A 3 3.45 18.97 1.04
N ASN A 4 2.73 18.29 1.89
CA ASN A 4 3.14 18.09 3.27
C ASN A 4 4.29 17.08 3.31
N LYS A 5 5.51 17.60 3.37
CA LYS A 5 6.73 16.78 3.35
C LYS A 5 6.81 15.81 4.51
N ILE A 6 6.38 16.23 5.70
CA ILE A 6 6.41 15.37 6.89
C ILE A 6 5.47 14.19 6.71
N LEU A 7 4.26 14.44 6.22
CA LEU A 7 3.29 13.38 5.96
C LEU A 7 3.83 12.38 4.93
N VAL A 8 4.38 12.88 3.82
CA VAL A 8 4.94 12.02 2.77
C VAL A 8 6.10 11.20 3.31
N GLN A 9 7.01 11.81 4.08
CA GLN A 9 8.13 11.10 4.68
C GLN A 9 7.66 10.00 5.62
N GLN A 10 6.65 10.27 6.46
CA GLN A 10 6.08 9.26 7.36
C GLN A 10 5.48 8.09 6.57
N ARG A 11 4.77 8.38 5.48
CA ARG A 11 4.17 7.35 4.63
C ARG A 11 5.23 6.52 3.90
N LEU A 12 6.31 7.16 3.45
CA LEU A 12 7.42 6.46 2.81
C LEU A 12 8.17 5.54 3.79
N LEU A 13 8.34 5.97 5.04
CA LEU A 13 8.94 5.12 6.07
C LEU A 13 8.06 3.91 6.37
N LEU A 14 6.75 4.12 6.43
CA LEU A 14 5.79 3.04 6.64
C LEU A 14 5.82 2.04 5.47
N LEU A 15 5.86 2.55 4.24
CA LEU A 15 5.98 1.72 3.04
C LEU A 15 7.25 0.87 3.08
N ARG A 16 8.37 1.49 3.45
CA ARG A 16 9.65 0.79 3.59
C ARG A 16 9.55 -0.35 4.60
N GLU A 17 8.90 -0.10 5.74
CA GLU A 17 8.70 -1.12 6.77
C GLU A 17 7.91 -2.32 6.21
N TYR A 18 6.83 -2.06 5.49
CA TYR A 18 6.04 -3.15 4.89
C TYR A 18 6.84 -3.94 3.86
N ILE A 19 7.65 -3.27 3.04
CA ILE A 19 8.50 -3.93 2.06
C ILE A 19 9.55 -4.80 2.76
N LEU A 20 10.15 -4.31 3.84
CA LEU A 20 11.12 -5.07 4.62
C LEU A 20 10.48 -6.32 5.22
N ARG A 21 9.26 -6.22 5.76
CA ARG A 21 8.54 -7.36 6.30
C ARG A 21 8.22 -8.39 5.23
N MET A 22 7.78 -7.93 4.05
CA MET A 22 7.55 -8.83 2.92
C MET A 22 8.83 -9.53 2.48
N SER A 23 9.95 -8.81 2.46
CA SER A 23 11.26 -9.37 2.10
C SER A 23 11.71 -10.46 3.08
N GLU A 24 11.46 -10.26 4.39
CA GLU A 24 11.74 -11.27 5.40
C GLU A 24 10.94 -12.54 5.15
N LEU A 25 9.65 -12.40 4.82
CA LEU A 25 8.79 -13.54 4.51
C LEU A 25 9.23 -14.26 3.24
N ALA A 26 9.70 -13.51 2.24
CA ALA A 26 10.16 -14.06 0.97
C ALA A 26 11.47 -14.85 1.07
N ARG A 27 12.19 -14.73 2.18
CA ARG A 27 13.41 -15.53 2.43
C ARG A 27 13.09 -16.94 2.83
N SER A 28 11.85 -17.25 3.18
CA SER A 28 11.46 -18.62 3.48
C SER A 28 11.49 -19.45 2.21
N ASP A 29 11.70 -20.78 2.38
CA ASP A 29 11.62 -21.72 1.27
C ASP A 29 10.25 -21.61 0.57
N GLU A 30 10.24 -21.75 -0.75
CA GLU A 30 9.03 -21.69 -1.55
C GLU A 30 7.93 -22.61 -1.02
N ASP A 31 8.30 -23.86 -0.69
CA ASP A 31 7.35 -24.84 -0.15
C ASP A 31 6.77 -24.38 1.19
N VAL A 32 7.61 -23.83 2.06
CA VAL A 32 7.17 -23.29 3.35
C VAL A 32 6.24 -22.11 3.13
N PHE A 33 6.59 -21.21 2.22
CA PHE A 33 5.76 -20.06 1.91
C PHE A 33 4.39 -20.46 1.35
N CYS A 34 4.37 -21.38 0.39
CA CYS A 34 3.14 -21.82 -0.26
C CYS A 34 2.23 -22.64 0.66
N GLN A 35 2.81 -23.46 1.54
CA GLN A 35 2.05 -24.36 2.41
C GLN A 35 1.68 -23.73 3.75
N ASN A 36 2.43 -22.74 4.21
CA ASN A 36 2.16 -22.08 5.48
C ASN A 36 1.17 -20.93 5.27
N THR A 37 -0.10 -21.18 5.62
CA THR A 37 -1.16 -20.19 5.45
C THR A 37 -0.93 -18.91 6.25
N THR A 38 -0.27 -19.00 7.42
CA THR A 38 0.05 -17.84 8.23
C THR A 38 1.07 -16.94 7.52
N VAL A 39 2.11 -17.53 6.91
CA VAL A 39 3.14 -16.78 6.18
C VAL A 39 2.54 -16.11 4.96
N SER A 40 1.76 -16.82 4.16
CA SER A 40 1.14 -16.25 2.96
C SER A 40 0.10 -15.18 3.30
N ALA A 41 -0.68 -15.36 4.37
CA ALA A 41 -1.63 -14.36 4.83
C ALA A 41 -0.92 -13.10 5.34
N ALA A 42 0.20 -13.24 6.04
CA ALA A 42 1.01 -12.10 6.48
C ALA A 42 1.57 -11.33 5.28
N ALA A 43 2.10 -12.03 4.28
CA ALA A 43 2.61 -11.40 3.06
C ALA A 43 1.51 -10.63 2.33
N GLU A 44 0.33 -11.22 2.18
CA GLU A 44 -0.83 -10.57 1.58
C GLU A 44 -1.24 -9.31 2.35
N SER A 45 -1.26 -9.38 3.68
CA SER A 45 -1.61 -8.26 4.53
C SER A 45 -0.63 -7.09 4.35
N TYR A 46 0.68 -7.37 4.33
CA TYR A 46 1.68 -6.33 4.10
C TYR A 46 1.58 -5.73 2.70
N LEU A 47 1.31 -6.55 1.69
CA LEU A 47 1.11 -6.07 0.32
C LEU A 47 -0.08 -5.10 0.25
N ARG A 48 -1.21 -5.47 0.84
CA ARG A 48 -2.39 -4.60 0.88
C ARG A 48 -2.09 -3.27 1.54
N ARG A 49 -1.41 -3.29 2.69
CA ARG A 49 -1.03 -2.08 3.42
C ARG A 49 -0.07 -1.22 2.61
N ALA A 50 0.89 -1.83 1.92
CA ALA A 50 1.82 -1.11 1.05
C ALA A 50 1.08 -0.40 -0.09
N LEU A 51 0.13 -1.09 -0.73
CA LEU A 51 -0.69 -0.50 -1.79
C LEU A 51 -1.55 0.66 -1.27
N GLU A 52 -2.14 0.54 -0.10
CA GLU A 52 -2.91 1.62 0.54
C GLU A 52 -2.04 2.86 0.76
N VAL A 53 -0.81 2.67 1.21
CA VAL A 53 0.14 3.78 1.42
C VAL A 53 0.48 4.45 0.10
N VAL A 54 0.74 3.68 -0.96
CA VAL A 54 1.05 4.22 -2.30
C VAL A 54 -0.12 5.06 -2.81
N PHE A 55 -1.35 4.54 -2.73
CA PHE A 55 -2.53 5.28 -3.17
C PHE A 55 -2.76 6.54 -2.33
N ASP A 56 -2.52 6.47 -1.02
CA ASP A 56 -2.68 7.61 -0.13
C ASP A 56 -1.69 8.73 -0.50
N ILE A 57 -0.43 8.39 -0.73
CA ILE A 57 0.57 9.36 -1.18
C ILE A 57 0.18 9.95 -2.53
N GLY A 58 -0.17 9.11 -3.50
CA GLY A 58 -0.54 9.56 -4.84
C GLY A 58 -1.73 10.51 -4.82
N ARG A 59 -2.78 10.18 -4.07
CA ARG A 59 -3.95 11.01 -3.93
C ARG A 59 -3.60 12.36 -3.28
N HIS A 60 -2.77 12.34 -2.22
CA HIS A 60 -2.35 13.55 -1.53
C HIS A 60 -1.56 14.48 -2.45
N VAL A 61 -0.60 13.93 -3.19
CA VAL A 61 0.23 14.72 -4.12
C VAL A 61 -0.63 15.31 -5.24
N LEU A 62 -1.50 14.52 -5.85
CA LEU A 62 -2.38 14.99 -6.93
C LEU A 62 -3.33 16.09 -6.45
N ALA A 63 -3.92 15.93 -5.26
CA ALA A 63 -4.80 16.93 -4.69
C ALA A 63 -4.06 18.24 -4.43
N LYS A 64 -2.84 18.18 -3.92
CA LYS A 64 -2.02 19.37 -3.64
C LYS A 64 -1.52 20.04 -4.91
N MET A 65 -1.39 19.31 -6.00
CA MET A 65 -1.03 19.86 -7.31
C MET A 65 -2.24 20.46 -8.03
N GLY A 66 -3.43 20.35 -7.48
CA GLY A 66 -4.66 20.85 -8.10
C GLY A 66 -5.34 19.86 -9.04
N TYR A 67 -4.86 18.64 -9.14
CA TYR A 67 -5.46 17.59 -9.97
C TYR A 67 -6.52 16.82 -9.18
N THR A 68 -7.55 17.53 -8.75
CA THR A 68 -8.59 16.94 -7.89
C THR A 68 -9.35 15.80 -8.56
N GLU A 69 -9.58 15.90 -9.87
CA GLU A 69 -10.24 14.82 -10.61
C GLU A 69 -9.40 13.53 -10.62
N LEU A 70 -8.07 13.66 -10.85
CA LEU A 70 -7.16 12.53 -10.82
C LEU A 70 -7.05 11.94 -9.41
N ALA A 71 -7.07 12.79 -8.38
CA ALA A 71 -7.09 12.32 -6.99
C ALA A 71 -8.35 11.50 -6.71
N MET A 72 -9.49 11.90 -7.24
CA MET A 72 -10.75 11.15 -7.13
C MET A 72 -10.67 9.82 -7.88
N GLU A 73 -10.02 9.78 -9.04
CA GLU A 73 -9.79 8.55 -9.78
C GLU A 73 -8.92 7.58 -8.98
N TYR A 74 -7.85 8.06 -8.35
CA TYR A 74 -7.03 7.24 -7.46
C TYR A 74 -7.86 6.63 -6.33
N LYS A 75 -8.73 7.42 -5.74
CA LYS A 75 -9.63 6.95 -4.69
C LYS A 75 -10.59 5.88 -5.23
N SER A 76 -11.09 6.07 -6.44
CA SER A 76 -11.97 5.12 -7.13
C SER A 76 -11.25 3.81 -7.42
N ILE A 77 -10.00 3.86 -7.87
CA ILE A 77 -9.17 2.68 -8.10
C ILE A 77 -8.95 1.92 -6.78
N ALA A 78 -8.60 2.64 -5.71
CA ALA A 78 -8.40 2.03 -4.40
C ALA A 78 -9.66 1.34 -3.89
N ARG A 79 -10.83 1.95 -4.09
CA ARG A 79 -12.12 1.33 -3.76
C ARG A 79 -12.39 0.09 -4.58
N GLY A 80 -12.10 0.13 -5.87
CA GLY A 80 -12.21 -1.02 -6.75
C GLY A 80 -11.37 -2.19 -6.27
N LEU A 81 -10.13 -1.93 -5.88
CA LEU A 81 -9.24 -2.94 -5.30
C LEU A 81 -9.78 -3.47 -3.98
N ALA A 82 -10.36 -2.62 -3.14
CA ALA A 82 -10.97 -3.02 -1.89
C ALA A 82 -12.18 -3.94 -2.13
N GLN A 83 -13.02 -3.62 -3.10
CA GLN A 83 -14.16 -4.46 -3.48
C GLN A 83 -13.72 -5.82 -4.01
N GLN A 84 -12.54 -5.90 -4.62
CA GLN A 84 -11.95 -7.17 -5.06
C GLN A 84 -11.23 -7.90 -3.92
N GLY A 85 -11.18 -7.32 -2.73
CA GLY A 85 -10.50 -7.91 -1.58
C GLY A 85 -8.99 -7.78 -1.58
N ILE A 86 -8.43 -6.92 -2.46
CA ILE A 86 -6.98 -6.74 -2.56
C ILE A 86 -6.46 -5.79 -1.49
N VAL A 87 -7.20 -4.69 -1.23
CA VAL A 87 -6.88 -3.71 -0.18
C VAL A 87 -8.11 -3.46 0.68
N SER A 88 -7.92 -2.90 1.89
CA SER A 88 -9.05 -2.50 2.72
C SER A 88 -9.55 -1.11 2.35
N GLU A 89 -10.81 -0.79 2.66
CA GLU A 89 -11.41 0.51 2.37
C GLU A 89 -11.00 1.62 3.35
N GLU A 90 -10.33 1.27 4.42
CA GLU A 90 -9.92 2.23 5.45
C GLU A 90 -8.92 3.26 4.99
#